data_96652f715929683443faabd7771151ee
#
_entry.id   96652f715929683443faabd7771151ee
#
_cell.length_a   1.000
_cell.length_b   1.000
_cell.length_c   1.000
_cell.angle_alpha   90.00
_cell.angle_beta   90.00
_cell.angle_gamma   90.00
#
_symmetry.space_group_name_H-M   'P 1'
#
loop_
_entity.id
_entity.type
_entity.pdbx_description
1 polymer ?
#
loop_
_entity_poly.entity_id
_entity_poly.type
_entity_poly.pdbx_seq_one_letter_code
_entity_poly.pdbx_strand_id
1 'polypeptide(L)'
;MPLTRLEKLLPWTGAIAGACWIGHSALQSVTETDKPGSATSQVIRDHLLLNYASVGCLVLMGIVLLFFATAVRNLLRSTEPAEATWSSIAHAGWVVTAAALSQMVTWNWGLIIGAAAASDDAALKSLSYVHFFGWAGMGIGLATAFIATGLGGLAGAVLPRWFAIATVVCGVLGALGNAGVPPGGLVNYVLLPFWLIGASVIMARRQRLTTRSPKHQA
;
A
#
# COMPACT_ATOMS: atom_id res chain seq x y z
N MET A 1 -4.28 8.42 28.91
CA MET A 1 -5.21 7.25 28.80
C MET A 1 -4.44 6.03 28.31
N PRO A 2 -4.64 4.83 28.89
CA PRO A 2 -4.04 3.62 28.36
C PRO A 2 -4.64 3.31 26.98
N LEU A 3 -3.77 2.93 26.01
CA LEU A 3 -4.21 2.54 24.68
C LEU A 3 -5.17 1.34 24.75
N THR A 4 -6.24 1.39 24.00
CA THR A 4 -7.15 0.26 23.84
C THR A 4 -6.43 -0.91 23.16
N ARG A 5 -6.96 -2.14 23.27
CA ARG A 5 -6.38 -3.31 22.61
C ARG A 5 -6.30 -3.11 21.09
N LEU A 6 -7.29 -2.44 20.52
CA LEU A 6 -7.36 -2.17 19.07
C LEU A 6 -6.25 -1.19 18.63
N GLU A 7 -6.00 -0.14 19.38
CA GLU A 7 -4.94 0.84 19.07
C GLU A 7 -3.53 0.21 19.08
N LYS A 8 -3.32 -0.83 19.89
CA LYS A 8 -2.07 -1.58 19.90
C LYS A 8 -1.85 -2.44 18.65
N LEU A 9 -2.93 -2.79 17.95
CA LEU A 9 -2.89 -3.58 16.73
C LEU A 9 -2.72 -2.73 15.45
N LEU A 10 -3.07 -1.43 15.51
CA LEU A 10 -3.02 -0.54 14.35
C LEU A 10 -1.68 -0.59 13.57
N PRO A 11 -0.50 -0.58 14.20
CA PRO A 11 0.75 -0.67 13.46
C PRO A 11 0.88 -1.95 12.62
N TRP A 12 0.32 -3.07 13.07
CA TRP A 12 0.41 -4.36 12.39
C TRP A 12 -0.44 -4.46 11.13
N THR A 13 -1.41 -3.54 10.95
CA THR A 13 -2.23 -3.49 9.73
C THR A 13 -1.40 -3.22 8.49
N GLY A 14 -0.27 -2.50 8.60
CA GLY A 14 0.68 -2.34 7.50
C GLY A 14 1.37 -3.64 7.11
N ALA A 15 1.75 -4.49 8.08
CA ALA A 15 2.33 -5.80 7.78
C ALA A 15 1.32 -6.72 7.08
N ILE A 16 0.05 -6.68 7.49
CA ILE A 16 -1.03 -7.41 6.82
C ILE A 16 -1.22 -6.88 5.39
N ALA A 17 -1.22 -5.56 5.20
CA ALA A 17 -1.31 -4.95 3.87
C ALA A 17 -0.14 -5.39 2.96
N GLY A 18 1.08 -5.39 3.49
CA GLY A 18 2.26 -5.87 2.75
C GLY A 18 2.16 -7.35 2.38
N ALA A 19 1.69 -8.20 3.29
CA ALA A 19 1.47 -9.62 3.02
C ALA A 19 0.38 -9.85 1.95
N CYS A 20 -0.71 -9.07 2.01
CA CYS A 20 -1.77 -9.11 0.99
C CYS A 20 -1.25 -8.69 -0.39
N TRP A 21 -0.38 -7.67 -0.47
CA TRP A 21 0.24 -7.26 -1.73
C TRP A 21 1.12 -8.36 -2.32
N ILE A 22 1.95 -8.99 -1.49
CA ILE A 22 2.77 -10.14 -1.92
C ILE A 22 1.88 -11.29 -2.40
N GLY A 23 0.83 -11.61 -1.64
CA GLY A 23 -0.13 -12.65 -2.01
C GLY A 23 -0.83 -12.36 -3.34
N HIS A 24 -1.31 -11.14 -3.54
CA HIS A 24 -1.89 -10.69 -4.81
C HIS A 24 -0.92 -10.88 -5.97
N SER A 25 0.32 -10.36 -5.84
CA SER A 25 1.34 -10.45 -6.89
C SER A 25 1.72 -11.91 -7.21
N ALA A 26 1.87 -12.75 -6.19
CA ALA A 26 2.17 -14.16 -6.38
C ALA A 26 1.03 -14.91 -7.10
N LEU A 27 -0.22 -14.64 -6.73
CA LEU A 27 -1.38 -15.23 -7.38
C LEU A 27 -1.49 -14.80 -8.85
N GLN A 28 -1.23 -13.54 -9.16
CA GLN A 28 -1.23 -13.05 -10.54
C GLN A 28 -0.12 -13.68 -11.39
N SER A 29 1.05 -13.91 -10.81
CA SER A 29 2.14 -14.61 -11.50
C SER A 29 1.78 -16.05 -11.82
N VAL A 30 1.10 -16.76 -10.88
CA VAL A 30 0.63 -18.14 -11.11
C VAL A 30 -0.48 -18.19 -12.15
N THR A 31 -1.36 -17.21 -12.20
CA THR A 31 -2.48 -17.14 -13.16
C THR A 31 -2.07 -16.52 -14.51
N GLU A 32 -0.80 -16.15 -14.67
CA GLU A 32 -0.26 -15.49 -15.86
C GLU A 32 -0.98 -14.18 -16.25
N THR A 33 -1.69 -13.56 -15.30
CA THR A 33 -2.38 -12.29 -15.49
C THR A 33 -1.51 -11.06 -15.18
N ASP A 34 -0.26 -11.29 -14.76
CA ASP A 34 0.73 -10.28 -14.44
C ASP A 34 1.45 -9.67 -15.66
N LYS A 35 1.12 -10.12 -16.88
CA LYS A 35 1.72 -9.63 -18.12
C LYS A 35 0.71 -8.81 -18.94
N PRO A 36 1.14 -7.68 -19.53
CA PRO A 36 0.24 -6.90 -20.38
C PRO A 36 -0.23 -7.72 -21.59
N GLY A 37 -1.53 -7.72 -21.85
CA GLY A 37 -2.12 -8.42 -22.99
C GLY A 37 -2.17 -9.94 -22.87
N SER A 38 -1.82 -10.54 -21.72
CA SER A 38 -1.87 -12.00 -21.50
C SER A 38 -3.25 -12.55 -21.21
N ALA A 39 -4.18 -11.71 -20.74
CA ALA A 39 -5.50 -12.17 -20.34
C ALA A 39 -6.31 -12.68 -21.55
N THR A 40 -6.68 -13.95 -21.50
CA THR A 40 -7.63 -14.61 -22.39
C THR A 40 -8.76 -15.21 -21.57
N SER A 41 -9.89 -15.48 -22.20
CA SER A 41 -11.03 -16.11 -21.54
C SER A 41 -10.65 -17.46 -20.93
N GLN A 42 -9.81 -18.21 -21.62
CA GLN A 42 -9.37 -19.53 -21.16
C GLN A 42 -8.47 -19.40 -19.92
N VAL A 43 -7.41 -18.59 -19.96
CA VAL A 43 -6.47 -18.38 -18.86
C VAL A 43 -7.20 -17.96 -17.59
N ILE A 44 -8.16 -17.03 -17.71
CA ILE A 44 -8.91 -16.55 -16.54
C ILE A 44 -9.84 -17.63 -15.99
N ARG A 45 -10.52 -18.42 -16.84
CA ARG A 45 -11.42 -19.48 -16.40
C ARG A 45 -10.68 -20.65 -15.76
N ASP A 46 -9.53 -21.04 -16.31
CA ASP A 46 -8.72 -22.13 -15.79
C ASP A 46 -8.19 -21.84 -14.37
N HIS A 47 -8.07 -20.56 -14.01
CA HIS A 47 -7.57 -20.12 -12.71
C HIS A 47 -8.57 -19.26 -11.92
N LEU A 48 -9.88 -19.47 -12.12
CA LEU A 48 -10.94 -18.60 -11.58
C LEU A 48 -10.85 -18.40 -10.06
N LEU A 49 -10.65 -19.47 -9.30
CA LEU A 49 -10.53 -19.39 -7.84
C LEU A 49 -9.32 -18.57 -7.39
N LEU A 50 -8.19 -18.72 -8.06
CA LEU A 50 -6.97 -17.95 -7.75
C LEU A 50 -7.15 -16.47 -8.10
N ASN A 51 -7.86 -16.15 -9.17
CA ASN A 51 -8.21 -14.77 -9.51
C ASN A 51 -9.13 -14.13 -8.45
N TYR A 52 -10.13 -14.87 -7.94
CA TYR A 52 -10.94 -14.40 -6.82
C TYR A 52 -10.12 -14.19 -5.55
N ALA A 53 -9.19 -15.10 -5.23
CA ALA A 53 -8.30 -14.95 -4.08
C ALA A 53 -7.39 -13.73 -4.22
N SER A 54 -6.89 -13.47 -5.44
CA SER A 54 -6.10 -12.27 -5.76
C SER A 54 -6.88 -10.97 -5.52
N VAL A 55 -8.15 -10.92 -5.95
CA VAL A 55 -9.06 -9.79 -5.65
C VAL A 55 -9.29 -9.66 -4.15
N GLY A 56 -9.49 -10.78 -3.44
CA GLY A 56 -9.65 -10.79 -1.98
C GLY A 56 -8.44 -10.17 -1.26
N CYS A 57 -7.23 -10.47 -1.72
CA CYS A 57 -6.00 -9.83 -1.21
C CYS A 57 -6.01 -8.31 -1.40
N LEU A 58 -6.42 -7.80 -2.57
CA LEU A 58 -6.50 -6.36 -2.82
C LEU A 58 -7.55 -5.68 -1.95
N VAL A 59 -8.73 -6.29 -1.80
CA VAL A 59 -9.81 -5.75 -0.95
C VAL A 59 -9.34 -5.67 0.50
N LEU A 60 -8.77 -6.75 1.03
CA LEU A 60 -8.25 -6.77 2.39
C LEU A 60 -7.12 -5.75 2.56
N MET A 61 -6.19 -5.67 1.60
CA MET A 61 -5.14 -4.67 1.61
C MET A 61 -5.70 -3.26 1.70
N GLY A 62 -6.68 -2.90 0.87
CA GLY A 62 -7.31 -1.58 0.86
C GLY A 62 -7.92 -1.24 2.22
N ILE A 63 -8.66 -2.17 2.82
CA ILE A 63 -9.27 -1.99 4.14
C ILE A 63 -8.20 -1.76 5.22
N VAL A 64 -7.23 -2.66 5.35
CA VAL A 64 -6.22 -2.57 6.42
C VAL A 64 -5.26 -1.39 6.21
N LEU A 65 -5.08 -0.93 4.97
CA LEU A 65 -4.27 0.24 4.65
C LEU A 65 -4.88 1.53 5.22
N LEU A 66 -6.20 1.65 5.29
CA LEU A 66 -6.87 2.79 5.95
C LEU A 66 -6.61 2.82 7.46
N PHE A 67 -6.58 1.65 8.10
CA PHE A 67 -6.18 1.55 9.51
C PHE A 67 -4.70 1.90 9.70
N PHE A 68 -3.84 1.43 8.79
CA PHE A 68 -2.43 1.78 8.79
C PHE A 68 -2.21 3.28 8.59
N ALA A 69 -2.95 3.92 7.68
CA ALA A 69 -2.94 5.37 7.47
C ALA A 69 -3.19 6.13 8.78
N THR A 70 -4.16 5.64 9.57
CA THR A 70 -4.45 6.20 10.89
C THR A 70 -3.30 5.99 11.88
N ALA A 71 -2.65 4.82 11.86
CA ALA A 71 -1.48 4.55 12.70
C ALA A 71 -0.32 5.51 12.38
N VAL A 72 -0.02 5.72 11.10
CA VAL A 72 1.02 6.66 10.64
C VAL A 72 0.68 8.09 11.07
N ARG A 73 -0.57 8.52 10.84
CA ARG A 73 -1.04 9.84 11.28
C ARG A 73 -0.83 10.06 12.77
N ASN A 74 -1.26 9.11 13.60
CA ASN A 74 -1.15 9.20 15.05
C ASN A 74 0.32 9.24 15.49
N LEU A 75 1.19 8.45 14.85
CA LEU A 75 2.63 8.47 15.11
C LEU A 75 3.23 9.86 14.84
N LEU A 76 2.97 10.43 13.67
CA LEU A 76 3.50 11.75 13.29
C LEU A 76 2.92 12.84 14.22
N ARG A 77 1.61 12.82 14.44
CA ARG A 77 0.92 13.80 15.27
C ARG A 77 1.42 13.86 16.71
N SER A 78 1.97 12.75 17.23
CA SER A 78 2.44 12.68 18.62
C SER A 78 3.60 13.63 18.95
N THR A 79 4.33 14.11 17.95
CA THR A 79 5.50 15.01 18.11
C THR A 79 5.43 16.22 17.18
N GLU A 80 4.37 16.34 16.39
CA GLU A 80 4.20 17.41 15.42
C GLU A 80 3.81 18.71 16.11
N PRO A 81 4.48 19.85 15.82
CA PRO A 81 4.02 21.17 16.24
C PRO A 81 2.58 21.45 15.77
N ALA A 82 1.89 22.37 16.47
CA ALA A 82 0.47 22.65 16.19
C ALA A 82 0.23 23.15 14.76
N GLU A 83 1.19 23.88 14.19
CA GLU A 83 1.14 24.46 12.85
C GLU A 83 1.57 23.49 11.74
N ALA A 84 2.21 22.36 12.11
CA ALA A 84 2.70 21.42 11.11
C ALA A 84 1.56 20.52 10.59
N THR A 85 1.70 20.08 9.34
CA THR A 85 0.65 19.38 8.58
C THR A 85 1.09 18.03 8.01
N TRP A 86 2.31 17.56 8.33
CA TRP A 86 2.85 16.32 7.77
C TRP A 86 1.98 15.11 8.05
N SER A 87 1.42 15.02 9.27
CA SER A 87 0.51 13.92 9.66
C SER A 87 -0.75 13.89 8.78
N SER A 88 -1.29 15.05 8.46
CA SER A 88 -2.50 15.18 7.62
C SER A 88 -2.20 14.88 6.16
N ILE A 89 -1.08 15.37 5.62
CA ILE A 89 -0.66 15.10 4.24
C ILE A 89 -0.33 13.62 4.06
N ALA A 90 0.40 13.00 5.00
CA ALA A 90 0.69 11.59 4.97
C ALA A 90 -0.59 10.75 4.99
N HIS A 91 -1.53 11.07 5.86
CA HIS A 91 -2.83 10.40 5.94
C HIS A 91 -3.61 10.51 4.62
N ALA A 92 -3.70 11.71 4.05
CA ALA A 92 -4.37 11.93 2.77
C ALA A 92 -3.73 11.10 1.65
N GLY A 93 -2.40 11.06 1.57
CA GLY A 93 -1.67 10.23 0.61
C GLY A 93 -2.00 8.74 0.74
N TRP A 94 -2.04 8.20 1.97
CA TRP A 94 -2.42 6.81 2.21
C TRP A 94 -3.88 6.52 1.85
N VAL A 95 -4.80 7.46 2.11
CA VAL A 95 -6.22 7.33 1.71
C VAL A 95 -6.35 7.30 0.19
N VAL A 96 -5.64 8.17 -0.53
CA VAL A 96 -5.61 8.16 -2.00
C VAL A 96 -5.03 6.85 -2.52
N THR A 97 -3.98 6.32 -1.88
CA THR A 97 -3.42 5.00 -2.24
C THR A 97 -4.46 3.89 -2.05
N ALA A 98 -5.20 3.90 -0.95
CA ALA A 98 -6.27 2.91 -0.72
C ALA A 98 -7.43 3.05 -1.73
N ALA A 99 -7.77 4.27 -2.13
CA ALA A 99 -8.78 4.50 -3.19
C ALA A 99 -8.32 3.94 -4.55
N ALA A 100 -7.02 4.08 -4.88
CA ALA A 100 -6.46 3.50 -6.08
C ALA A 100 -6.49 1.96 -6.08
N LEU A 101 -6.34 1.31 -4.91
CA LEU A 101 -6.55 -0.14 -4.78
C LEU A 101 -8.00 -0.54 -5.11
N SER A 102 -8.99 0.27 -4.75
CA SER A 102 -10.39 0.02 -5.13
C SER A 102 -10.56 0.04 -6.65
N GLN A 103 -9.83 0.92 -7.35
CA GLN A 103 -9.81 0.92 -8.80
C GLN A 103 -9.17 -0.36 -9.37
N MET A 104 -8.06 -0.83 -8.79
CA MET A 104 -7.45 -2.11 -9.18
C MET A 104 -8.43 -3.28 -8.99
N VAL A 105 -9.18 -3.30 -7.90
CA VAL A 105 -10.26 -4.29 -7.67
C VAL A 105 -11.27 -4.26 -8.82
N THR A 106 -11.68 -3.07 -9.25
CA THR A 106 -12.63 -2.91 -10.38
C THR A 106 -12.08 -3.49 -11.68
N TRP A 107 -10.81 -3.26 -12.00
CA TRP A 107 -10.16 -3.84 -13.19
C TRP A 107 -10.08 -5.37 -13.13
N ASN A 108 -9.75 -5.93 -11.95
CA ASN A 108 -9.74 -7.38 -11.74
C ASN A 108 -11.13 -7.99 -11.93
N TRP A 109 -12.17 -7.37 -11.37
CA TRP A 109 -13.56 -7.80 -11.59
C TRP A 109 -13.96 -7.72 -13.07
N GLY A 110 -13.56 -6.65 -13.76
CA GLY A 110 -13.77 -6.50 -15.19
C GLY A 110 -13.17 -7.65 -16.00
N LEU A 111 -11.96 -8.10 -15.66
CA LEU A 111 -11.33 -9.26 -16.30
C LEU A 111 -12.08 -10.56 -16.01
N ILE A 112 -12.43 -10.83 -14.75
CA ILE A 112 -13.10 -12.08 -14.33
C ILE A 112 -14.48 -12.18 -14.98
N ILE A 113 -15.29 -11.13 -14.89
CA ILE A 113 -16.65 -11.12 -15.45
C ILE A 113 -16.59 -11.06 -16.97
N GLY A 114 -15.69 -10.24 -17.52
CA GLY A 114 -15.48 -10.12 -18.96
C GLY A 114 -15.07 -11.44 -19.59
N ALA A 115 -14.22 -12.23 -18.94
CA ALA A 115 -13.84 -13.56 -19.43
C ALA A 115 -15.01 -14.55 -19.49
N ALA A 116 -15.99 -14.42 -18.59
CA ALA A 116 -17.19 -15.24 -18.60
C ALA A 116 -18.15 -14.88 -19.75
N ALA A 117 -18.20 -13.59 -20.11
CA ALA A 117 -19.14 -13.05 -21.10
C ALA A 117 -18.52 -12.86 -22.50
N ALA A 118 -17.18 -12.85 -22.62
CA ALA A 118 -16.49 -12.52 -23.86
C ALA A 118 -16.68 -13.58 -24.95
N SER A 119 -17.03 -13.13 -26.14
CA SER A 119 -17.02 -13.92 -27.38
C SER A 119 -15.67 -13.92 -28.09
N ASP A 120 -14.83 -12.92 -27.80
CA ASP A 120 -13.45 -12.81 -28.28
C ASP A 120 -12.53 -12.28 -27.18
N ASP A 121 -11.21 -12.48 -27.34
CA ASP A 121 -10.21 -12.07 -26.36
C ASP A 121 -9.64 -10.66 -26.59
N ALA A 122 -10.05 -9.95 -27.66
CA ALA A 122 -9.47 -8.64 -27.98
C ALA A 122 -9.77 -7.59 -26.90
N ALA A 123 -11.01 -7.57 -26.41
CA ALA A 123 -11.43 -6.69 -25.31
C ALA A 123 -10.72 -7.03 -24.00
N LEU A 124 -10.57 -8.34 -23.69
CA LEU A 124 -9.85 -8.79 -22.50
C LEU A 124 -8.38 -8.43 -22.56
N LYS A 125 -7.73 -8.56 -23.71
CA LYS A 125 -6.33 -8.15 -23.90
C LYS A 125 -6.17 -6.64 -23.65
N SER A 126 -7.07 -5.83 -24.19
CA SER A 126 -7.06 -4.38 -23.94
C SER A 126 -7.25 -4.06 -22.45
N LEU A 127 -8.20 -4.72 -21.80
CA LEU A 127 -8.43 -4.55 -20.37
C LEU A 127 -7.24 -5.01 -19.52
N SER A 128 -6.51 -6.04 -19.96
CA SER A 128 -5.33 -6.52 -19.25
C SER A 128 -4.17 -5.52 -19.23
N TYR A 129 -4.05 -4.66 -20.23
CA TYR A 129 -3.10 -3.53 -20.17
C TYR A 129 -3.47 -2.55 -19.07
N VAL A 130 -4.75 -2.17 -18.97
CA VAL A 130 -5.23 -1.27 -17.91
C VAL A 130 -5.06 -1.91 -16.54
N HIS A 131 -5.35 -3.20 -16.43
CA HIS A 131 -5.16 -3.97 -15.20
C HIS A 131 -3.68 -4.00 -14.80
N PHE A 132 -2.78 -4.33 -15.72
CA PHE A 132 -1.33 -4.37 -15.46
C PHE A 132 -0.81 -3.01 -14.98
N PHE A 133 -1.24 -1.91 -15.58
CA PHE A 133 -0.84 -0.57 -15.17
C PHE A 133 -1.65 -0.01 -13.99
N GLY A 134 -2.56 -0.78 -13.40
CA GLY A 134 -3.37 -0.36 -12.26
C GLY A 134 -2.55 0.12 -11.07
N TRP A 135 -1.36 -0.44 -10.85
CA TRP A 135 -0.42 0.01 -9.83
C TRP A 135 0.00 1.49 -9.99
N ALA A 136 0.00 2.01 -11.22
CA ALA A 136 0.35 3.42 -11.46
C ALA A 136 -0.68 4.37 -10.83
N GLY A 137 -1.95 3.95 -10.70
CA GLY A 137 -2.97 4.72 -10.02
C GLY A 137 -2.64 5.01 -8.54
N MET A 138 -1.86 4.15 -7.89
CA MET A 138 -1.41 4.37 -6.51
C MET A 138 -0.32 5.44 -6.39
N GLY A 139 0.38 5.76 -7.47
CA GLY A 139 1.65 6.47 -7.41
C GLY A 139 1.56 7.87 -6.84
N ILE A 140 0.53 8.65 -7.16
CA ILE A 140 0.35 10.00 -6.60
C ILE A 140 0.13 9.91 -5.08
N GLY A 141 -0.78 9.03 -4.65
CA GLY A 141 -1.06 8.82 -3.24
C GLY A 141 0.17 8.31 -2.48
N LEU A 142 0.84 7.31 -3.04
CA LEU A 142 2.01 6.67 -2.43
C LEU A 142 3.21 7.62 -2.34
N ALA A 143 3.51 8.39 -3.39
CA ALA A 143 4.55 9.39 -3.37
C ALA A 143 4.29 10.45 -2.28
N THR A 144 3.06 10.98 -2.24
CA THR A 144 2.63 11.95 -1.21
C THR A 144 2.76 11.35 0.19
N ALA A 145 2.26 10.13 0.40
CA ALA A 145 2.33 9.43 1.68
C ALA A 145 3.78 9.23 2.14
N PHE A 146 4.65 8.76 1.26
CA PHE A 146 6.05 8.50 1.58
C PHE A 146 6.82 9.79 1.88
N ILE A 147 6.70 10.81 1.03
CA ILE A 147 7.39 12.09 1.23
C ILE A 147 6.96 12.69 2.58
N ALA A 148 5.65 12.80 2.83
CA ALA A 148 5.14 13.39 4.06
C ALA A 148 5.47 12.55 5.30
N THR A 149 5.40 11.20 5.21
CA THR A 149 5.78 10.31 6.32
C THR A 149 7.27 10.44 6.64
N GLY A 150 8.13 10.50 5.61
CA GLY A 150 9.57 10.62 5.79
C GLY A 150 9.96 11.97 6.37
N LEU A 151 9.45 13.07 5.80
CA LEU A 151 9.75 14.44 6.30
C LEU A 151 9.18 14.65 7.71
N GLY A 152 7.94 14.26 7.96
CA GLY A 152 7.34 14.33 9.30
C GLY A 152 8.07 13.43 10.32
N GLY A 153 8.52 12.25 9.87
CA GLY A 153 9.32 11.33 10.68
C GLY A 153 10.70 11.88 11.07
N LEU A 154 11.34 12.65 10.16
CA LEU A 154 12.59 13.37 10.43
C LEU A 154 12.37 14.53 11.39
N ALA A 155 11.38 15.38 11.10
CA ALA A 155 11.10 16.57 11.89
C ALA A 155 10.73 16.24 13.35
N GLY A 156 9.90 15.22 13.56
CA GLY A 156 9.48 14.76 14.87
C GLY A 156 10.40 13.72 15.52
N ALA A 157 11.49 13.30 14.87
CA ALA A 157 12.37 12.22 15.31
C ALA A 157 11.61 10.94 15.70
N VAL A 158 10.48 10.66 15.04
CA VAL A 158 9.60 9.53 15.33
C VAL A 158 9.98 8.25 14.58
N LEU A 159 10.74 8.39 13.51
CA LEU A 159 11.29 7.28 12.74
C LEU A 159 12.83 7.28 12.85
N PRO A 160 13.48 6.11 12.76
CA PRO A 160 14.92 6.06 12.59
C PRO A 160 15.34 6.90 11.37
N ARG A 161 16.38 7.72 11.52
CA ARG A 161 16.79 8.68 10.49
C ARG A 161 17.01 8.04 9.13
N TRP A 162 17.66 6.87 9.09
CA TRP A 162 17.90 6.14 7.85
C TRP A 162 16.58 5.70 7.18
N PHE A 163 15.60 5.24 7.98
CA PHE A 163 14.30 4.78 7.46
C PHE A 163 13.48 5.97 6.93
N ALA A 164 13.49 7.09 7.65
CA ALA A 164 12.79 8.30 7.21
C ALA A 164 13.40 8.85 5.91
N ILE A 165 14.72 8.90 5.77
CA ILE A 165 15.39 9.30 4.53
C ILE A 165 15.05 8.32 3.39
N ALA A 166 15.16 7.01 3.62
CA ALA A 166 14.79 6.02 2.64
C ALA A 166 13.32 6.16 2.20
N THR A 167 12.42 6.51 3.13
CA THR A 167 11.00 6.76 2.82
C THR A 167 10.82 7.96 1.90
N VAL A 168 11.54 9.08 2.15
CA VAL A 168 11.50 10.25 1.25
C VAL A 168 12.03 9.87 -0.14
N VAL A 169 13.15 9.16 -0.21
CA VAL A 169 13.75 8.71 -1.48
C VAL A 169 12.77 7.82 -2.25
N CYS A 170 12.14 6.84 -1.59
CA CYS A 170 11.10 6.01 -2.20
C CYS A 170 9.93 6.85 -2.74
N GLY A 171 9.50 7.88 -1.99
CA GLY A 171 8.45 8.78 -2.44
C GLY A 171 8.81 9.55 -3.70
N VAL A 172 10.03 10.10 -3.76
CA VAL A 172 10.54 10.82 -4.95
C VAL A 172 10.68 9.87 -6.15
N LEU A 173 11.28 8.69 -5.94
CA LEU A 173 11.42 7.69 -7.00
C LEU A 173 10.05 7.19 -7.50
N GLY A 174 9.08 7.03 -6.59
CA GLY A 174 7.70 6.67 -6.94
C GLY A 174 7.02 7.74 -7.79
N ALA A 175 7.22 9.03 -7.45
CA ALA A 175 6.71 10.15 -8.25
C ALA A 175 7.33 10.17 -9.66
N LEU A 176 8.65 10.02 -9.76
CA LEU A 176 9.35 9.95 -11.05
C LEU A 176 8.89 8.74 -11.87
N GLY A 177 8.74 7.57 -11.23
CA GLY A 177 8.26 6.37 -11.90
C GLY A 177 6.85 6.54 -12.48
N ASN A 178 5.96 7.24 -11.77
CA ASN A 178 4.63 7.58 -12.28
C ASN A 178 4.66 8.57 -13.45
N ALA A 179 5.69 9.39 -13.53
CA ALA A 179 5.94 10.27 -14.67
C ALA A 179 6.64 9.56 -15.85
N GLY A 180 6.80 8.23 -15.79
CA GLY A 180 7.42 7.42 -16.83
C GLY A 180 8.96 7.40 -16.79
N VAL A 181 9.57 7.92 -15.73
CA VAL A 181 11.03 7.90 -15.57
C VAL A 181 11.47 6.59 -14.91
N PRO A 182 12.46 5.86 -15.47
CA PRO A 182 13.01 4.68 -14.82
C PRO A 182 13.58 5.01 -13.43
N PRO A 183 13.45 4.10 -12.45
CA PRO A 183 13.08 2.67 -12.53
C PRO A 183 11.56 2.36 -12.53
N GLY A 184 10.70 3.33 -12.79
CA GLY A 184 9.26 3.10 -12.96
C GLY A 184 8.56 2.55 -11.72
N GLY A 185 7.75 1.52 -11.92
CA GLY A 185 6.92 0.92 -10.86
C GLY A 185 7.65 0.16 -9.74
N LEU A 186 9.00 0.11 -9.75
CA LEU A 186 9.78 -0.63 -8.74
C LEU A 186 9.37 -0.26 -7.30
N VAL A 187 9.20 1.02 -7.02
CA VAL A 187 8.80 1.50 -5.68
C VAL A 187 7.40 1.02 -5.33
N ASN A 188 6.46 1.21 -6.25
CA ASN A 188 5.06 0.90 -6.00
C ASN A 188 4.82 -0.61 -5.92
N TYR A 189 5.50 -1.38 -6.73
CA TYR A 189 5.24 -2.81 -6.85
C TYR A 189 6.14 -3.66 -5.95
N VAL A 190 7.45 -3.39 -5.93
CA VAL A 190 8.42 -4.23 -5.23
C VAL A 190 8.71 -3.72 -3.82
N LEU A 191 8.99 -2.43 -3.65
CA LEU A 191 9.45 -1.92 -2.35
C LEU A 191 8.29 -1.69 -1.36
N LEU A 192 7.09 -1.42 -1.82
CA LEU A 192 5.92 -1.13 -0.97
C LEU A 192 5.67 -2.20 0.11
N PRO A 193 5.57 -3.50 -0.20
CA PRO A 193 5.27 -4.50 0.83
C PRO A 193 6.35 -4.59 1.91
N PHE A 194 7.62 -4.51 1.53
CA PHE A 194 8.74 -4.52 2.48
C PHE A 194 8.75 -3.26 3.35
N TRP A 195 8.45 -2.11 2.75
CA TRP A 195 8.32 -0.86 3.50
C TRP A 195 7.18 -0.93 4.52
N LEU A 196 6.00 -1.43 4.12
CA LEU A 196 4.83 -1.57 5.00
C LEU A 196 5.15 -2.49 6.20
N ILE A 197 5.81 -3.62 5.96
CA ILE A 197 6.24 -4.55 7.01
C ILE A 197 7.27 -3.87 7.93
N GLY A 198 8.28 -3.22 7.36
CA GLY A 198 9.32 -2.51 8.12
C GLY A 198 8.76 -1.38 8.97
N ALA A 199 7.89 -0.55 8.41
CA ALA A 199 7.19 0.52 9.13
C ALA A 199 6.36 -0.03 10.29
N SER A 200 5.62 -1.12 10.06
CA SER A 200 4.84 -1.80 11.09
C SER A 200 5.69 -2.24 12.27
N VAL A 201 6.83 -2.86 12.01
CA VAL A 201 7.77 -3.31 13.06
C VAL A 201 8.32 -2.11 13.84
N ILE A 202 8.74 -1.05 13.15
CA ILE A 202 9.29 0.15 13.78
C ILE A 202 8.24 0.81 14.68
N MET A 203 7.02 1.00 14.18
CA MET A 203 5.92 1.59 14.95
C MET A 203 5.54 0.74 16.17
N ALA A 204 5.41 -0.58 15.99
CA ALA A 204 5.06 -1.49 17.09
C ALA A 204 6.14 -1.51 18.18
N ARG A 205 7.42 -1.48 17.81
CA ARG A 205 8.53 -1.37 18.80
C ARG A 205 8.47 -0.06 19.58
N ARG A 206 8.21 1.05 18.90
CA ARG A 206 8.10 2.36 19.55
C ARG A 206 6.94 2.42 20.55
N GLN A 207 5.77 1.91 20.18
CA GLN A 207 4.62 1.83 21.10
C GLN A 207 4.97 1.07 22.39
N ARG A 208 5.72 -0.04 22.30
CA ARG A 208 6.12 -0.82 23.46
C ARG A 208 7.06 -0.06 24.39
N LEU A 209 7.93 0.79 23.84
CA LEU A 209 8.86 1.60 24.65
C LEU A 209 8.12 2.71 25.40
N THR A 210 7.18 3.40 24.74
CA THR A 210 6.40 4.46 25.39
C THR A 210 5.46 3.94 26.49
N THR A 211 4.95 2.72 26.36
CA THR A 211 4.09 2.11 27.41
C THR A 211 4.87 1.58 28.61
N ARG A 212 6.20 1.38 28.51
CA ARG A 212 7.05 0.90 29.61
C ARG A 212 7.65 2.01 30.47
N SER A 213 7.54 3.27 30.08
CA SER A 213 8.18 4.42 30.78
C SER A 213 7.36 5.18 31.85
N PRO A 214 6.24 4.72 32.45
CA PRO A 214 5.50 5.50 33.43
C PRO A 214 6.02 5.41 34.87
N LYS A 215 7.20 4.82 35.15
CA LYS A 215 7.63 4.49 36.55
C LYS A 215 8.57 5.47 37.20
N HIS A 216 8.89 6.62 36.62
CA HIS A 216 9.85 7.57 37.22
C HIS A 216 9.37 9.03 37.31
N GLN A 217 8.03 9.27 37.42
CA GLN A 217 7.50 10.56 37.79
C GLN A 217 6.55 10.40 38.98
N ALA A 218 7.12 10.08 40.15
CA ALA A 218 6.50 10.23 41.43
C ALA A 218 7.55 10.78 42.42
#